data_977c8a12d1bd6c57069b073510831214
#
_entry.id   977c8a12d1bd6c57069b073510831214
#
_cell.length_a   1.000
_cell.length_b   1.000
_cell.length_c   1.000
_cell.angle_alpha   90.00
_cell.angle_beta   90.00
_cell.angle_gamma   90.00
#
_symmetry.space_group_name_H-M   'P 1'
#
loop_
_entity.id
_entity.type
_entity.pdbx_description
1 polymer ?
#
loop_
_entity_poly.entity_id
_entity_poly.type
_entity_poly.pdbx_seq_one_letter_code
_entity_poly.pdbx_strand_id
1 'polypeptide(L)'
;QVEAGKQRVLLPWWKIVVLAVLCMGSVACKPTFMQALLPAAFVMYLVEVFRHKKEWRYFGQIVLAFLPSVGYFLLSYLYYTGVVVEFTSGVEVGITVETAWVAVRNTLMMSACPLMAVIVCYRKGMFKDRLVVLALLMTAFSVLEAMAFRETGMREGHGNFTWAANSSSFFLWVVMTGVFLRTFTQDARSGALRFVRGLGYAAVGGLFLWHAYSSVYYLHYLLTTTNAF
;
A
#
# COMPACT_ATOMS: atom_id res chain seq x y z
N GLN A 1 -8.36 -7.55 18.23
CA GLN A 1 -8.56 -9.01 18.31
C GLN A 1 -10.06 -9.25 18.44
N VAL A 2 -10.68 -9.80 17.39
CA VAL A 2 -12.04 -10.35 17.53
C VAL A 2 -11.86 -11.67 18.23
N GLU A 3 -12.31 -11.77 19.47
CA GLU A 3 -12.36 -13.03 20.20
C GLU A 3 -13.16 -14.05 19.37
N ALA A 4 -12.60 -15.23 19.18
CA ALA A 4 -13.26 -16.31 18.44
C ALA A 4 -14.64 -16.58 19.10
N GLY A 5 -15.72 -16.23 18.40
CA GLY A 5 -17.09 -16.45 18.86
C GLY A 5 -17.97 -15.20 18.98
N LYS A 6 -17.42 -13.98 18.95
CA LYS A 6 -18.27 -12.76 18.93
C LYS A 6 -18.68 -12.44 17.50
N GLN A 7 -19.98 -12.37 17.24
CA GLN A 7 -20.52 -11.83 15.99
C GLN A 7 -20.01 -10.40 15.78
N ARG A 8 -19.62 -10.07 14.57
CA ARG A 8 -19.23 -8.70 14.22
C ARG A 8 -20.44 -7.79 14.33
N VAL A 9 -20.27 -6.75 15.15
CA VAL A 9 -21.31 -5.73 15.30
C VAL A 9 -21.38 -4.91 14.02
N LEU A 10 -22.59 -4.68 13.52
CA LEU A 10 -22.82 -3.78 12.40
C LEU A 10 -22.26 -2.39 12.71
N LEU A 11 -21.60 -1.80 11.74
CA LEU A 11 -21.07 -0.44 11.89
C LEU A 11 -22.23 0.56 11.92
N PRO A 12 -22.21 1.55 12.80
CA PRO A 12 -23.16 2.64 12.74
C PRO A 12 -23.02 3.41 11.43
N TRP A 13 -24.12 3.85 10.87
CA TRP A 13 -24.17 4.49 9.53
C TRP A 13 -23.20 5.65 9.35
N TRP A 14 -23.01 6.46 10.40
CA TRP A 14 -22.08 7.58 10.31
C TRP A 14 -20.63 7.14 10.03
N LYS A 15 -20.19 5.96 10.56
CA LYS A 15 -18.86 5.42 10.27
C LYS A 15 -18.73 4.97 8.81
N ILE A 16 -19.81 4.43 8.24
CA ILE A 16 -19.86 4.04 6.83
C ILE A 16 -19.76 5.29 5.96
N VAL A 17 -20.51 6.34 6.29
CA VAL A 17 -20.43 7.64 5.57
C VAL A 17 -19.05 8.26 5.67
N VAL A 18 -18.47 8.32 6.87
CA VAL A 18 -17.10 8.85 7.07
C VAL A 18 -16.09 8.05 6.24
N LEU A 19 -16.17 6.72 6.26
CA LEU A 19 -15.29 5.87 5.47
C LEU A 19 -15.46 6.13 3.96
N ALA A 20 -16.69 6.22 3.48
CA ALA A 20 -16.99 6.53 2.08
C ALA A 20 -16.42 7.88 1.64
N VAL A 21 -16.58 8.93 2.47
CA VAL A 21 -16.04 10.28 2.20
C VAL A 21 -14.51 10.26 2.18
N LEU A 22 -13.86 9.58 3.13
CA LEU A 22 -12.41 9.46 3.18
C LEU A 22 -11.87 8.70 1.95
N CYS A 23 -12.53 7.61 1.56
CA CYS A 23 -12.15 6.86 0.36
C CYS A 23 -12.34 7.68 -0.92
N MET A 24 -13.47 8.39 -1.06
CA MET A 24 -13.68 9.32 -2.19
C MET A 24 -12.66 10.44 -2.22
N GLY A 25 -12.39 11.08 -1.08
CA GLY A 25 -11.36 12.11 -0.96
C GLY A 25 -9.97 11.60 -1.37
N SER A 26 -9.63 10.37 -1.00
CA SER A 26 -8.38 9.73 -1.42
C SER A 26 -8.29 9.58 -2.95
N VAL A 27 -9.37 9.13 -3.59
CA VAL A 27 -9.41 9.02 -5.08
C VAL A 27 -9.36 10.40 -5.73
N ALA A 28 -10.09 11.37 -5.19
CA ALA A 28 -10.11 12.73 -5.74
C ALA A 28 -8.75 13.44 -5.64
N CYS A 29 -8.03 13.24 -4.54
CA CYS A 29 -6.70 13.82 -4.36
C CYS A 29 -5.65 13.11 -5.21
N LYS A 30 -5.57 11.80 -5.13
CA LYS A 30 -4.63 10.99 -5.92
C LYS A 30 -5.12 9.54 -6.03
N PRO A 31 -5.61 9.11 -7.20
CA PRO A 31 -6.19 7.78 -7.37
C PRO A 31 -5.19 6.64 -7.17
N THR A 32 -3.88 6.91 -7.27
CA THR A 32 -2.83 5.88 -7.21
C THR A 32 -2.80 5.08 -5.90
N PHE A 33 -3.13 5.71 -4.76
CA PHE A 33 -3.25 4.98 -3.50
C PHE A 33 -4.40 3.97 -3.54
N MET A 34 -5.54 4.36 -4.10
CA MET A 34 -6.70 3.48 -4.22
C MET A 34 -6.50 2.36 -5.24
N GLN A 35 -5.68 2.57 -6.26
CA GLN A 35 -5.29 1.51 -7.20
C GLN A 35 -4.65 0.32 -6.47
N ALA A 36 -3.75 0.58 -5.52
CA ALA A 36 -3.15 -0.47 -4.70
C ALA A 36 -4.08 -0.99 -3.59
N LEU A 37 -4.86 -0.10 -2.96
CA LEU A 37 -5.74 -0.44 -1.84
C LEU A 37 -6.92 -1.30 -2.25
N LEU A 38 -7.60 -0.96 -3.36
CA LEU A 38 -8.83 -1.66 -3.76
C LEU A 38 -8.62 -3.15 -4.02
N PRO A 39 -7.64 -3.60 -4.84
CA PRO A 39 -7.43 -5.03 -5.06
C PRO A 39 -6.96 -5.74 -3.79
N ALA A 40 -6.11 -5.12 -2.96
CA ALA A 40 -5.66 -5.67 -1.70
C ALA A 40 -6.82 -5.85 -0.70
N ALA A 41 -7.65 -4.81 -0.54
CA ALA A 41 -8.84 -4.86 0.31
C ALA A 41 -9.86 -5.87 -0.21
N PHE A 42 -10.03 -5.97 -1.52
CA PHE A 42 -10.94 -6.94 -2.14
C PHE A 42 -10.52 -8.39 -1.86
N VAL A 43 -9.25 -8.72 -1.99
CA VAL A 43 -8.74 -10.06 -1.65
C VAL A 43 -8.95 -10.36 -0.17
N MET A 44 -8.62 -9.43 0.72
CA MET A 44 -8.88 -9.61 2.16
C MET A 44 -10.37 -9.77 2.45
N TYR A 45 -11.21 -8.96 1.79
CA TYR A 45 -12.65 -9.04 1.89
C TYR A 45 -13.17 -10.42 1.47
N LEU A 46 -12.75 -10.94 0.32
CA LEU A 46 -13.14 -12.27 -0.15
C LEU A 46 -12.76 -13.36 0.86
N VAL A 47 -11.52 -13.35 1.35
CA VAL A 47 -11.07 -14.32 2.35
C VAL A 47 -11.95 -14.28 3.60
N GLU A 48 -12.31 -13.09 4.07
CA GLU A 48 -13.16 -12.92 5.26
C GLU A 48 -14.61 -13.37 4.99
N VAL A 49 -15.19 -13.06 3.82
CA VAL A 49 -16.52 -13.51 3.42
C VAL A 49 -16.61 -15.03 3.40
N PHE A 50 -15.60 -15.70 2.79
CA PHE A 50 -15.57 -17.16 2.73
C PHE A 50 -15.40 -17.80 4.11
N ARG A 51 -14.68 -17.16 5.02
CA ARG A 51 -14.51 -17.63 6.40
C ARG A 51 -15.74 -17.41 7.28
N HIS A 52 -16.51 -16.34 7.02
CA HIS A 52 -17.58 -15.86 7.88
C HIS A 52 -18.89 -15.63 7.12
N LYS A 53 -19.34 -16.62 6.36
CA LYS A 53 -20.52 -16.55 5.48
C LYS A 53 -21.81 -16.05 6.15
N LYS A 54 -21.94 -16.22 7.48
CA LYS A 54 -23.12 -15.79 8.25
C LYS A 54 -23.19 -14.28 8.49
N GLU A 55 -22.11 -13.53 8.21
CA GLU A 55 -21.99 -12.10 8.51
C GLU A 55 -22.17 -11.21 7.26
N TRP A 56 -22.96 -11.65 6.28
CA TRP A 56 -23.12 -10.99 4.99
C TRP A 56 -23.56 -9.51 5.09
N ARG A 57 -24.35 -9.15 6.14
CA ARG A 57 -24.78 -7.76 6.39
C ARG A 57 -23.59 -6.84 6.70
N TYR A 58 -22.67 -7.29 7.53
CA TYR A 58 -21.45 -6.55 7.82
C TYR A 58 -20.60 -6.35 6.56
N PHE A 59 -20.46 -7.38 5.75
CA PHE A 59 -19.74 -7.30 4.49
C PHE A 59 -20.45 -6.39 3.48
N GLY A 60 -21.76 -6.39 3.44
CA GLY A 60 -22.55 -5.46 2.62
C GLY A 60 -22.31 -4.00 2.99
N GLN A 61 -22.14 -3.68 4.29
CA GLN A 61 -21.79 -2.34 4.74
C GLN A 61 -20.40 -1.89 4.24
N ILE A 62 -19.42 -2.80 4.23
CA ILE A 62 -18.07 -2.50 3.70
C ILE A 62 -18.15 -2.21 2.20
N VAL A 63 -18.84 -3.04 1.42
CA VAL A 63 -19.04 -2.79 -0.01
C VAL A 63 -19.69 -1.43 -0.24
N LEU A 64 -20.73 -1.10 0.53
CA LEU A 64 -21.44 0.17 0.42
C LEU A 64 -20.53 1.37 0.71
N ALA A 65 -19.58 1.25 1.64
CA ALA A 65 -18.61 2.29 1.93
C ALA A 65 -17.61 2.53 0.79
N PHE A 66 -17.21 1.48 0.07
CA PHE A 66 -16.28 1.59 -1.06
C PHE A 66 -16.94 1.94 -2.39
N LEU A 67 -18.23 1.66 -2.55
CA LEU A 67 -18.95 1.83 -3.82
C LEU A 67 -18.84 3.25 -4.40
N PRO A 68 -18.99 4.35 -3.62
CA PRO A 68 -18.83 5.71 -4.15
C PRO A 68 -17.42 5.97 -4.70
N SER A 69 -16.39 5.44 -4.05
CA SER A 69 -14.99 5.59 -4.49
C SER A 69 -14.72 4.86 -5.80
N VAL A 70 -15.25 3.65 -5.93
CA VAL A 70 -15.15 2.86 -7.16
C VAL A 70 -15.90 3.56 -8.29
N GLY A 71 -17.11 4.06 -8.03
CA GLY A 71 -17.89 4.83 -9.00
C GLY A 71 -17.15 6.08 -9.47
N TYR A 72 -16.62 6.87 -8.53
CA TYR A 72 -15.84 8.06 -8.87
C TYR A 72 -14.57 7.72 -9.66
N PHE A 73 -13.85 6.66 -9.28
CA PHE A 73 -12.66 6.19 -10.01
C PHE A 73 -13.01 5.80 -11.45
N LEU A 74 -14.07 5.03 -11.65
CA LEU A 74 -14.53 4.63 -12.99
C LEU A 74 -14.97 5.84 -13.83
N LEU A 75 -15.73 6.77 -13.26
CA LEU A 75 -16.14 7.99 -13.95
C LEU A 75 -14.93 8.85 -14.33
N SER A 76 -13.97 9.00 -13.43
CA SER A 76 -12.73 9.72 -13.72
C SER A 76 -11.94 9.02 -14.82
N TYR A 77 -11.83 7.71 -14.77
CA TYR A 77 -11.16 6.93 -15.81
C TYR A 77 -11.82 7.12 -17.18
N LEU A 78 -13.16 6.98 -17.27
CA LEU A 78 -13.91 7.18 -18.51
C LEU A 78 -13.78 8.62 -19.03
N TYR A 79 -13.79 9.61 -18.15
CA TYR A 79 -13.58 11.01 -18.51
C TYR A 79 -12.20 11.23 -19.13
N TYR A 80 -11.15 10.67 -18.52
CA TYR A 80 -9.77 10.88 -18.97
C TYR A 80 -9.35 9.97 -20.14
N THR A 81 -10.04 8.86 -20.43
CA THR A 81 -9.70 7.95 -21.52
C THR A 81 -10.44 8.24 -22.84
N GLY A 82 -11.11 9.37 -22.95
CA GLY A 82 -11.59 9.84 -24.24
C GLY A 82 -13.06 9.60 -24.56
N VAL A 83 -13.86 9.16 -23.59
CA VAL A 83 -15.33 9.13 -23.79
C VAL A 83 -15.89 10.57 -23.85
N VAL A 84 -15.23 11.51 -23.15
CA VAL A 84 -15.64 12.92 -23.06
C VAL A 84 -14.61 13.87 -23.68
N VAL A 85 -13.34 13.50 -23.75
CA VAL A 85 -12.24 14.31 -24.27
C VAL A 85 -11.38 13.45 -25.20
N GLU A 86 -11.08 13.94 -26.40
CA GLU A 86 -10.12 13.33 -27.33
C GLU A 86 -8.69 13.46 -26.75
N PHE A 87 -8.33 12.57 -25.84
CA PHE A 87 -6.96 12.49 -25.35
C PHE A 87 -6.13 11.57 -26.27
N THR A 88 -4.99 12.08 -26.67
CA THR A 88 -3.97 11.30 -27.40
C THR A 88 -3.18 10.36 -26.47
N SER A 89 -3.60 10.21 -25.22
CA SER A 89 -2.98 9.37 -24.20
C SER A 89 -3.81 8.12 -23.95
N GLY A 90 -3.17 6.99 -23.80
CA GLY A 90 -3.81 5.71 -23.50
C GLY A 90 -3.09 4.95 -22.38
N VAL A 91 -3.63 3.79 -22.06
CA VAL A 91 -2.99 2.81 -21.19
C VAL A 91 -2.77 1.54 -21.98
N GLU A 92 -1.52 1.12 -22.06
CA GLU A 92 -1.14 -0.15 -22.67
C GLU A 92 -0.94 -1.20 -21.59
N VAL A 93 -1.42 -2.40 -21.86
CA VAL A 93 -1.26 -3.56 -20.98
C VAL A 93 -0.23 -4.48 -21.59
N GLY A 94 0.86 -4.72 -20.86
CA GLY A 94 1.90 -5.64 -21.29
C GLY A 94 3.04 -5.69 -20.30
N ILE A 95 3.55 -6.89 -20.07
CA ILE A 95 4.70 -7.12 -19.19
C ILE A 95 5.92 -7.34 -20.08
N THR A 96 6.91 -6.47 -19.94
CA THR A 96 8.25 -6.66 -20.52
C THR A 96 9.25 -6.99 -19.42
N VAL A 97 10.39 -7.60 -19.78
CA VAL A 97 11.46 -7.86 -18.82
C VAL A 97 11.96 -6.55 -18.21
N GLU A 98 12.04 -5.50 -18.99
CA GLU A 98 12.49 -4.18 -18.55
C GLU A 98 11.53 -3.55 -17.56
N THR A 99 10.23 -3.48 -17.88
CA THR A 99 9.22 -2.91 -16.97
C THR A 99 9.11 -3.70 -15.67
N ALA A 100 9.17 -5.04 -15.75
CA ALA A 100 9.18 -5.90 -14.59
C ALA A 100 10.40 -5.66 -13.70
N TRP A 101 11.60 -5.59 -14.31
CA TRP A 101 12.83 -5.34 -13.58
C TRP A 101 12.81 -3.97 -12.88
N VAL A 102 12.41 -2.91 -13.58
CA VAL A 102 12.35 -1.55 -13.04
C VAL A 102 11.35 -1.47 -11.87
N ALA A 103 10.14 -2.04 -12.04
CA ALA A 103 9.11 -2.05 -10.99
C ALA A 103 9.58 -2.78 -9.73
N VAL A 104 10.12 -3.99 -9.89
CA VAL A 104 10.63 -4.80 -8.77
C VAL A 104 11.80 -4.12 -8.09
N ARG A 105 12.82 -3.70 -8.86
CA ARG A 105 14.01 -3.03 -8.33
C ARG A 105 13.64 -1.79 -7.53
N ASN A 106 12.84 -0.90 -8.10
CA ASN A 106 12.47 0.35 -7.45
C ASN A 106 11.69 0.08 -6.15
N THR A 107 10.71 -0.83 -6.19
CA THR A 107 9.95 -1.19 -4.98
C THR A 107 10.83 -1.82 -3.91
N LEU A 108 11.75 -2.73 -4.28
CA LEU A 108 12.69 -3.32 -3.34
C LEU A 108 13.62 -2.26 -2.73
N MET A 109 14.14 -1.34 -3.52
CA MET A 109 14.97 -0.24 -3.01
C MET A 109 14.19 0.66 -2.05
N MET A 110 12.98 1.06 -2.40
CA MET A 110 12.14 1.93 -1.56
C MET A 110 11.63 1.23 -0.30
N SER A 111 11.45 -0.08 -0.35
CA SER A 111 10.88 -0.88 0.75
C SER A 111 11.92 -1.76 1.45
N ALA A 112 13.22 -1.61 1.19
CA ALA A 112 14.26 -2.47 1.75
C ALA A 112 14.21 -2.56 3.28
N CYS A 113 14.08 -1.42 3.95
CA CYS A 113 13.98 -1.37 5.41
C CYS A 113 12.70 -2.04 5.96
N PRO A 114 11.46 -1.69 5.50
CA PRO A 114 10.27 -2.38 5.97
C PRO A 114 10.23 -3.87 5.59
N LEU A 115 10.76 -4.29 4.45
CA LEU A 115 10.87 -5.70 4.09
C LEU A 115 11.86 -6.44 5.00
N MET A 116 13.00 -5.83 5.32
CA MET A 116 13.91 -6.38 6.33
C MET A 116 13.23 -6.47 7.71
N ALA A 117 12.44 -5.46 8.08
CA ALA A 117 11.66 -5.50 9.31
C ALA A 117 10.63 -6.65 9.32
N VAL A 118 10.02 -7.00 8.18
CA VAL A 118 9.16 -8.19 8.05
C VAL A 118 9.95 -9.45 8.42
N ILE A 119 11.17 -9.61 7.90
CA ILE A 119 12.03 -10.78 8.14
C ILE A 119 12.44 -10.85 9.61
N VAL A 120 12.96 -9.74 10.14
CA VAL A 120 13.50 -9.67 11.52
C VAL A 120 12.41 -9.79 12.58
N CYS A 121 11.26 -9.17 12.34
CA CYS A 121 10.12 -9.21 13.24
C CYS A 121 9.19 -10.40 12.98
N TYR A 122 9.56 -11.29 12.05
CA TYR A 122 8.76 -12.47 11.77
C TYR A 122 8.53 -13.30 13.03
N ARG A 123 7.27 -13.48 13.38
CA ARG A 123 6.83 -14.28 14.52
C ARG A 123 5.57 -15.05 14.17
N LYS A 124 5.37 -16.19 14.81
CA LYS A 124 4.12 -16.93 14.70
C LYS A 124 2.95 -16.03 15.09
N GLY A 125 2.12 -15.65 14.14
CA GLY A 125 0.98 -14.77 14.34
C GLY A 125 1.13 -13.33 13.80
N MET A 126 2.28 -12.90 13.29
CA MET A 126 2.44 -11.58 12.67
C MET A 126 1.44 -11.37 11.51
N PHE A 127 1.23 -12.39 10.70
CA PHE A 127 0.24 -12.35 9.61
C PHE A 127 -1.23 -12.47 10.07
N LYS A 128 -1.49 -12.56 11.40
CA LYS A 128 -2.82 -12.33 11.95
C LYS A 128 -3.14 -10.84 12.10
N ASP A 129 -2.13 -9.99 12.07
CA ASP A 129 -2.32 -8.53 12.02
C ASP A 129 -2.77 -8.16 10.60
N ARG A 130 -4.02 -7.70 10.51
CA ARG A 130 -4.66 -7.36 9.23
C ARG A 130 -4.00 -6.20 8.53
N LEU A 131 -3.41 -5.25 9.30
CA LEU A 131 -2.70 -4.11 8.71
C LEU A 131 -1.41 -4.57 8.02
N VAL A 132 -0.69 -5.52 8.62
CA VAL A 132 0.51 -6.11 7.99
C VAL A 132 0.15 -6.82 6.69
N VAL A 133 -0.90 -7.64 6.71
CA VAL A 133 -1.35 -8.37 5.51
C VAL A 133 -1.81 -7.37 4.44
N LEU A 134 -2.59 -6.35 4.81
CA LEU A 134 -3.04 -5.32 3.88
C LEU A 134 -1.86 -4.58 3.25
N ALA A 135 -0.88 -4.14 4.05
CA ALA A 135 0.28 -3.40 3.56
C ALA A 135 1.13 -4.24 2.58
N LEU A 136 1.32 -5.52 2.87
CA LEU A 136 2.04 -6.44 1.99
C LEU A 136 1.27 -6.71 0.69
N LEU A 137 -0.05 -6.91 0.76
CA LEU A 137 -0.90 -7.08 -0.42
C LEU A 137 -0.93 -5.81 -1.27
N MET A 138 -1.05 -4.62 -0.67
CA MET A 138 -0.98 -3.36 -1.40
C MET A 138 0.35 -3.22 -2.14
N THR A 139 1.47 -3.54 -1.48
CA THR A 139 2.78 -3.50 -2.12
C THR A 139 2.88 -4.50 -3.27
N ALA A 140 2.39 -5.72 -3.10
CA ALA A 140 2.40 -6.73 -4.15
C ALA A 140 1.54 -6.31 -5.36
N PHE A 141 0.31 -5.83 -5.14
CA PHE A 141 -0.56 -5.38 -6.22
C PHE A 141 0.00 -4.16 -6.95
N SER A 142 0.58 -3.20 -6.24
CA SER A 142 1.18 -2.03 -6.88
C SER A 142 2.41 -2.37 -7.72
N VAL A 143 3.19 -3.38 -7.34
CA VAL A 143 4.26 -3.91 -8.18
C VAL A 143 3.70 -4.55 -9.44
N LEU A 144 2.66 -5.38 -9.30
CA LEU A 144 2.00 -6.02 -10.45
C LEU A 144 1.41 -4.97 -11.41
N GLU A 145 0.80 -3.91 -10.89
CA GLU A 145 0.31 -2.80 -11.70
C GLU A 145 1.44 -2.09 -12.45
N ALA A 146 2.53 -1.75 -11.76
CA ALA A 146 3.69 -1.09 -12.36
C ALA A 146 4.41 -1.98 -13.41
N MET A 147 4.27 -3.31 -13.29
CA MET A 147 4.79 -4.25 -14.29
C MET A 147 3.88 -4.37 -15.50
N ALA A 148 2.56 -4.33 -15.28
CA ALA A 148 1.56 -4.69 -16.28
C ALA A 148 1.02 -3.49 -17.06
N PHE A 149 1.01 -2.30 -16.47
CA PHE A 149 0.41 -1.11 -17.07
C PHE A 149 1.45 -0.03 -17.34
N ARG A 150 1.39 0.56 -18.52
CA ARG A 150 2.15 1.75 -18.88
C ARG A 150 1.27 2.78 -19.55
N GLU A 151 1.58 4.03 -19.33
CA GLU A 151 0.95 5.12 -20.04
C GLU A 151 1.58 5.30 -21.41
N THR A 152 0.77 5.69 -22.39
CA THR A 152 1.20 5.97 -23.77
C THR A 152 0.79 7.38 -24.19
N GLY A 153 1.41 7.88 -25.25
CA GLY A 153 1.12 9.19 -25.80
C GLY A 153 1.66 10.33 -24.92
N MET A 154 0.91 11.40 -24.75
CA MET A 154 1.37 12.59 -23.99
C MET A 154 1.69 12.32 -22.51
N ARG A 155 1.22 11.21 -21.95
CA ARG A 155 1.50 10.79 -20.56
C ARG A 155 2.59 9.74 -20.44
N GLU A 156 3.19 9.36 -21.54
CA GLU A 156 4.33 8.45 -21.53
C GLU A 156 5.44 9.03 -20.64
N GLY A 157 5.88 8.24 -19.67
CA GLY A 157 6.89 8.67 -18.70
C GLY A 157 6.37 9.37 -17.43
N HIS A 158 5.06 9.72 -17.32
CA HIS A 158 4.52 10.29 -16.08
C HIS A 158 4.54 9.30 -14.91
N GLY A 159 4.58 7.99 -15.21
CA GLY A 159 4.81 6.94 -14.22
C GLY A 159 3.69 6.81 -13.17
N ASN A 160 2.43 7.10 -13.53
CA ASN A 160 1.32 7.05 -12.56
C ASN A 160 1.18 5.68 -11.89
N PHE A 161 1.46 4.59 -12.62
CA PHE A 161 1.44 3.24 -12.05
C PHE A 161 2.60 2.99 -11.08
N THR A 162 3.75 3.65 -11.25
CA THR A 162 4.86 3.59 -10.28
C THR A 162 4.53 4.38 -9.01
N TRP A 163 3.67 5.40 -9.08
CA TRP A 163 3.19 6.12 -7.91
C TRP A 163 2.33 5.26 -6.97
N ALA A 164 1.62 4.26 -7.49
CA ALA A 164 0.92 3.28 -6.66
C ALA A 164 1.92 2.50 -5.79
N ALA A 165 3.06 2.09 -6.38
CA ALA A 165 4.15 1.43 -5.67
C ALA A 165 4.79 2.33 -4.59
N ASN A 166 4.97 3.62 -4.87
CA ASN A 166 5.48 4.58 -3.90
C ASN A 166 4.53 4.75 -2.71
N SER A 167 3.24 4.91 -2.99
CA SER A 167 2.21 5.09 -1.96
C SER A 167 2.04 3.85 -1.08
N SER A 168 2.05 2.66 -1.67
CA SER A 168 1.96 1.40 -0.94
C SER A 168 3.23 1.12 -0.13
N SER A 169 4.41 1.46 -0.66
CA SER A 169 5.68 1.39 0.08
C SER A 169 5.65 2.29 1.31
N PHE A 170 5.15 3.52 1.18
CA PHE A 170 4.98 4.42 2.32
C PHE A 170 4.05 3.82 3.39
N PHE A 171 2.92 3.25 2.99
CA PHE A 171 2.01 2.58 3.91
C PHE A 171 2.68 1.38 4.60
N LEU A 172 3.45 0.57 3.86
CA LEU A 172 4.25 -0.52 4.41
C LEU A 172 5.27 0.00 5.44
N TRP A 173 5.92 1.13 5.17
CA TRP A 173 6.83 1.79 6.10
C TRP A 173 6.14 2.12 7.43
N VAL A 174 4.99 2.78 7.40
CA VAL A 174 4.23 3.17 8.60
C VAL A 174 3.86 1.93 9.43
N VAL A 175 3.29 0.92 8.78
CA VAL A 175 2.85 -0.31 9.45
C VAL A 175 4.04 -1.07 10.06
N MET A 176 5.11 -1.28 9.27
CA MET A 176 6.26 -2.06 9.72
C MET A 176 7.12 -1.33 10.75
N THR A 177 7.19 -0.01 10.73
CA THR A 177 7.80 0.75 11.82
C THR A 177 7.07 0.51 13.15
N GLY A 178 5.74 0.53 13.15
CA GLY A 178 4.96 0.22 14.35
C GLY A 178 5.18 -1.21 14.85
N VAL A 179 5.24 -2.19 13.95
CA VAL A 179 5.56 -3.60 14.29
C VAL A 179 6.98 -3.72 14.83
N PHE A 180 7.95 -3.09 14.18
CA PHE A 180 9.35 -3.10 14.58
C PHE A 180 9.55 -2.53 15.98
N LEU A 181 9.04 -1.34 16.25
CA LEU A 181 9.17 -0.69 17.56
C LEU A 181 8.54 -1.53 18.67
N ARG A 182 7.34 -2.08 18.43
CA ARG A 182 6.67 -2.96 19.40
C ARG A 182 7.50 -4.22 19.70
N THR A 183 7.98 -4.86 18.63
CA THR A 183 8.74 -6.13 18.74
C THR A 183 10.07 -5.91 19.42
N PHE A 184 10.81 -4.87 19.03
CA PHE A 184 12.08 -4.48 19.64
C PHE A 184 11.92 -4.18 21.13
N THR A 185 10.92 -3.37 21.51
CA THR A 185 10.66 -3.03 22.92
C THR A 185 10.30 -4.27 23.75
N GLN A 186 9.51 -5.19 23.20
CA GLN A 186 9.18 -6.45 23.87
C GLN A 186 10.42 -7.33 24.08
N ASP A 187 11.28 -7.46 23.06
CA ASP A 187 12.51 -8.27 23.17
C ASP A 187 13.52 -7.63 24.12
N ALA A 188 13.66 -6.31 24.11
CA ALA A 188 14.52 -5.59 25.06
C ALA A 188 14.07 -5.81 26.51
N ARG A 189 12.76 -5.72 26.79
CA ARG A 189 12.20 -5.90 28.13
C ARG A 189 12.27 -7.35 28.62
N SER A 190 12.15 -8.31 27.72
CA SER A 190 12.19 -9.75 28.09
C SER A 190 13.59 -10.34 28.14
N GLY A 191 14.64 -9.58 27.88
CA GLY A 191 16.01 -10.08 27.77
C GLY A 191 16.23 -11.01 26.57
N ALA A 192 15.29 -11.05 25.60
CA ALA A 192 15.34 -11.91 24.43
C ALA A 192 16.25 -11.40 23.30
N LEU A 193 16.97 -10.29 23.54
CA LEU A 193 17.97 -9.75 22.62
C LEU A 193 19.20 -10.66 22.56
N ARG A 194 19.07 -11.77 21.82
CA ARG A 194 20.21 -12.62 21.48
C ARG A 194 21.00 -11.99 20.34
N PHE A 195 22.30 -12.35 20.22
CA PHE A 195 23.22 -11.81 19.21
C PHE A 195 22.64 -11.77 17.79
N VAL A 196 22.06 -12.88 17.32
CA VAL A 196 21.45 -12.96 15.97
C VAL A 196 20.28 -11.99 15.78
N ARG A 197 19.43 -11.82 16.80
CA ARG A 197 18.35 -10.82 16.76
C ARG A 197 18.87 -9.40 16.83
N GLY A 198 19.90 -9.17 17.65
CA GLY A 198 20.58 -7.88 17.72
C GLY A 198 21.13 -7.44 16.38
N LEU A 199 21.78 -8.36 15.64
CA LEU A 199 22.23 -8.09 14.26
C LEU A 199 21.06 -7.77 13.33
N GLY A 200 19.95 -8.48 13.42
CA GLY A 200 18.75 -8.18 12.63
C GLY A 200 18.22 -6.77 12.91
N TYR A 201 18.10 -6.37 14.18
CA TYR A 201 17.66 -5.04 14.56
C TYR A 201 18.67 -3.96 14.11
N ALA A 202 19.96 -4.22 14.19
CA ALA A 202 21.00 -3.33 13.69
C ALA A 202 20.93 -3.17 12.17
N ALA A 203 20.64 -4.24 11.42
CA ALA A 203 20.44 -4.19 9.98
C ALA A 203 19.23 -3.32 9.59
N VAL A 204 18.09 -3.47 10.29
CA VAL A 204 16.91 -2.61 10.07
C VAL A 204 17.26 -1.15 10.40
N GLY A 205 17.95 -0.89 11.51
CA GLY A 205 18.39 0.46 11.89
C GLY A 205 19.36 1.07 10.86
N GLY A 206 20.32 0.29 10.36
CA GLY A 206 21.23 0.72 9.30
C GLY A 206 20.53 1.08 8.00
N LEU A 207 19.57 0.25 7.57
CA LEU A 207 18.74 0.55 6.40
C LEU A 207 17.88 1.79 6.61
N PHE A 208 17.31 1.97 7.81
CA PHE A 208 16.57 3.18 8.15
C PHE A 208 17.44 4.44 8.01
N LEU A 209 18.63 4.43 8.58
CA LEU A 209 19.57 5.54 8.49
C LEU A 209 20.00 5.81 7.04
N TRP A 210 20.24 4.76 6.26
CA TRP A 210 20.54 4.91 4.84
C TRP A 210 19.38 5.55 4.07
N HIS A 211 18.14 5.13 4.30
CA HIS A 211 16.97 5.76 3.68
C HIS A 211 16.80 7.21 4.12
N ALA A 212 16.98 7.51 5.41
CA ALA A 212 16.93 8.88 5.91
C ALA A 212 17.98 9.77 5.25
N TYR A 213 19.24 9.31 5.18
CA TYR A 213 20.32 10.02 4.48
C TYR A 213 19.99 10.25 3.00
N SER A 214 19.57 9.20 2.28
CA SER A 214 19.21 9.28 0.87
C SER A 214 18.05 10.27 0.63
N SER A 215 17.07 10.31 1.54
CA SER A 215 15.94 11.24 1.44
C SER A 215 16.38 12.69 1.65
N VAL A 216 17.25 12.95 2.62
CA VAL A 216 17.82 14.30 2.85
C VAL A 216 18.68 14.73 1.67
N TYR A 217 19.52 13.83 1.15
CA TYR A 217 20.35 14.10 -0.02
C TYR A 217 19.48 14.43 -1.25
N TYR A 218 18.42 13.65 -1.50
CA TYR A 218 17.51 13.90 -2.61
C TYR A 218 16.75 15.23 -2.45
N LEU A 219 16.31 15.56 -1.24
CA LEU A 219 15.68 16.84 -0.96
C LEU A 219 16.63 18.00 -1.22
N HIS A 220 17.89 17.89 -0.77
CA HIS A 220 18.94 18.88 -1.05
C HIS A 220 19.16 19.03 -2.57
N TYR A 221 19.24 17.92 -3.31
CA TYR A 221 19.38 17.92 -4.77
C TYR A 221 18.20 18.65 -5.43
N LEU A 222 16.97 18.37 -5.03
CA LEU A 222 15.78 19.07 -5.56
C LEU A 222 15.83 20.57 -5.30
N LEU A 223 16.18 20.98 -4.10
CA LEU A 223 16.22 22.40 -3.72
C LEU A 223 17.36 23.18 -4.41
N THR A 224 18.44 22.52 -4.78
CA THR A 224 19.62 23.18 -5.36
C THR A 224 19.72 23.09 -6.89
N THR A 225 19.12 22.05 -7.49
CA THR A 225 19.29 21.79 -8.93
C THR A 225 18.05 22.07 -9.76
N THR A 226 16.87 22.01 -9.17
CA THR A 226 15.62 22.35 -9.87
C THR A 226 15.23 23.80 -9.58
N ASN A 227 15.56 24.71 -10.51
CA ASN A 227 14.98 26.05 -10.56
C ASN A 227 13.48 26.02 -10.96
N ALA A 228 12.78 24.93 -10.62
CA ALA A 228 11.43 24.68 -11.04
C ALA A 228 10.44 24.92 -9.89
N PHE A 229 10.24 26.18 -9.57
CA PHE A 229 8.99 26.69 -9.01
C PHE A 229 8.67 28.05 -9.66
#